data_7033dce67bd3d877acf4e272b3c214d4
#
_entry.id   7033dce67bd3d877acf4e272b3c214d4
#
_cell.length_a   1.000
_cell.length_b   1.000
_cell.length_c   1.000
_cell.angle_alpha   90.00
_cell.angle_beta   90.00
_cell.angle_gamma   90.00
#
_symmetry.space_group_name_H-M   'P 1'
#
loop_
_entity.id
_entity.type
_entity.pdbx_description
1 polymer ?
#
loop_
_entity_poly.entity_id
_entity_poly.type
_entity_poly.pdbx_seq_one_letter_code
_entity_poly.pdbx_strand_id
1 'polypeptide(L)'
;MQNSTIIPKNIDFTLKSDIFNSFRCQAAANSLDIDVKKKSIHNLKINNINIPKEWNIGLIYGASGSGKTTLAKHLFGNNIFDISLDENLPIIEQLPKEYSYEDCANILNGIGLNSVPCWVRPIKTLSNGQKARAEAAYLMCKNDFVCIDEWTSVVDRTVAKAMSVCLYKFAKKHNKKI
;
A
#
# COMPACT_ATOMS: atom_id res chain seq x y z
N MET A 1 8.64 -21.43 -2.46
CA MET A 1 9.32 -21.22 -1.15
C MET A 1 8.65 -20.04 -0.49
N GLN A 2 7.91 -20.26 0.58
CA GLN A 2 7.27 -19.19 1.35
C GLN A 2 8.38 -18.40 2.05
N ASN A 3 8.73 -17.23 1.53
CA ASN A 3 9.51 -16.28 2.31
C ASN A 3 8.63 -15.78 3.45
N SER A 4 8.74 -16.42 4.61
CA SER A 4 8.16 -15.89 5.83
C SER A 4 8.84 -14.54 6.11
N THR A 5 8.16 -13.44 5.84
CA THR A 5 8.66 -12.11 6.17
C THR A 5 8.79 -12.05 7.69
N ILE A 6 10.02 -12.16 8.18
CA ILE A 6 10.33 -12.06 9.61
C ILE A 6 10.39 -10.57 9.94
N ILE A 7 9.36 -10.06 10.60
CA ILE A 7 9.35 -8.68 11.07
C ILE A 7 10.19 -8.60 12.35
N PRO A 8 11.22 -7.74 12.40
CA PRO A 8 12.10 -7.64 13.56
C PRO A 8 11.36 -7.09 14.79
N LYS A 9 11.74 -7.58 15.98
CA LYS A 9 11.15 -7.09 17.25
C LYS A 9 11.47 -5.63 17.54
N ASN A 10 12.59 -5.14 17.05
CA ASN A 10 13.02 -3.75 17.25
C ASN A 10 13.45 -3.18 15.90
N ILE A 11 13.08 -1.95 15.66
CA ILE A 11 13.43 -1.18 14.47
C ILE A 11 14.11 0.09 14.93
N ASP A 12 15.30 0.33 14.42
CA ASP A 12 16.06 1.55 14.68
C ASP A 12 16.78 1.93 13.40
N PHE A 13 16.32 2.98 12.73
CA PHE A 13 16.99 3.49 11.55
C PHE A 13 16.84 5.00 11.40
N THR A 14 17.83 5.60 10.74
CA THR A 14 17.89 7.03 10.49
C THR A 14 17.53 7.32 9.04
N LEU A 15 16.55 8.17 8.85
CA LEU A 15 16.21 8.74 7.55
C LEU A 15 16.95 10.06 7.39
N LYS A 16 17.62 10.21 6.24
CA LYS A 16 18.22 11.47 5.83
C LYS A 16 17.55 11.94 4.55
N SER A 17 17.05 13.17 4.56
CA SER A 17 16.57 13.83 3.34
C SER A 17 17.70 14.68 2.77
N ASP A 18 17.86 14.65 1.45
CA ASP A 18 18.81 15.52 0.77
C ASP A 18 18.39 16.98 0.94
N ILE A 19 19.36 17.82 1.22
CA ILE A 19 19.14 19.26 1.36
C ILE A 19 19.67 19.92 0.10
N PHE A 20 18.79 20.61 -0.60
CA PHE A 20 19.18 21.42 -1.74
C PHE A 20 19.74 22.77 -1.25
N ASN A 21 21.01 23.04 -1.59
CA ASN A 21 21.73 24.23 -1.11
C ASN A 21 21.77 25.34 -2.18
N SER A 22 20.61 25.93 -2.51
CA SER A 22 20.52 27.10 -3.35
C SER A 22 20.33 28.37 -2.51
N PHE A 23 20.64 29.54 -3.10
CA PHE A 23 20.37 30.83 -2.45
C PHE A 23 18.91 30.97 -1.97
N ARG A 24 17.93 30.52 -2.78
CA ARG A 24 16.51 30.57 -2.41
C ARG A 24 16.19 29.67 -1.23
N CYS A 25 16.79 28.47 -1.17
CA CYS A 25 16.60 27.55 -0.05
C CYS A 25 17.20 28.10 1.23
N GLN A 26 18.39 28.71 1.15
CA GLN A 26 19.02 29.36 2.31
C GLN A 26 18.19 30.56 2.80
N ALA A 27 17.73 31.42 1.90
CA ALA A 27 16.86 32.55 2.26
C ALA A 27 15.56 32.09 2.94
N ALA A 28 14.93 31.04 2.42
CA ALA A 28 13.72 30.46 3.03
C ALA A 28 13.99 29.86 4.42
N ALA A 29 15.09 29.17 4.60
CA ALA A 29 15.49 28.61 5.90
C ALA A 29 15.76 29.71 6.93
N ASN A 30 16.50 30.73 6.53
CA ASN A 30 16.86 31.87 7.38
C ASN A 30 15.63 32.70 7.76
N SER A 31 14.63 32.84 6.88
CA SER A 31 13.40 33.59 7.17
C SER A 31 12.57 33.02 8.31
N LEU A 32 12.75 31.73 8.63
CA LEU A 32 12.03 31.02 9.68
C LEU A 32 12.97 30.55 10.80
N ASP A 33 14.21 30.95 10.81
CA ASP A 33 15.26 30.50 11.76
C ASP A 33 15.32 28.95 11.89
N ILE A 34 15.22 28.27 10.76
CA ILE A 34 15.18 26.82 10.71
C ILE A 34 16.58 26.26 10.45
N ASP A 35 17.10 25.44 11.36
CA ASP A 35 18.25 24.58 11.09
C ASP A 35 17.81 23.40 10.20
N VAL A 36 17.95 23.59 8.88
CA VAL A 36 17.55 22.59 7.87
C VAL A 36 18.34 21.30 8.02
N LYS A 37 19.60 21.35 8.48
CA LYS A 37 20.44 20.15 8.67
C LYS A 37 19.88 19.25 9.76
N LYS A 38 19.43 19.81 10.87
CA LYS A 38 18.78 19.04 11.95
C LYS A 38 17.44 18.47 11.53
N LYS A 39 16.63 19.22 10.78
CA LYS A 39 15.30 18.79 10.33
C LYS A 39 15.33 17.78 9.18
N SER A 40 16.47 17.61 8.51
CA SER A 40 16.63 16.60 7.45
C SER A 40 16.94 15.19 7.97
N ILE A 41 17.11 15.03 9.28
CA ILE A 41 17.45 13.75 9.90
C ILE A 41 16.28 13.34 10.80
N HIS A 42 15.67 12.21 10.48
CA HIS A 42 14.61 11.61 11.28
C HIS A 42 15.05 10.23 11.77
N ASN A 43 15.08 10.04 13.07
CA ASN A 43 15.33 8.73 13.68
C ASN A 43 14.00 8.07 13.97
N LEU A 44 13.76 6.91 13.35
CA LEU A 44 12.61 6.08 13.65
C LEU A 44 13.06 4.92 14.56
N LYS A 45 12.56 4.91 15.77
CA LYS A 45 12.83 3.85 16.74
C LYS A 45 11.53 3.27 17.25
N ILE A 46 11.32 1.98 17.00
CA ILE A 46 10.16 1.23 17.46
C ILE A 46 10.66 -0.01 18.19
N ASN A 47 10.28 -0.16 19.42
CA ASN A 47 10.70 -1.28 20.26
C ASN A 47 9.51 -2.20 20.57
N ASN A 48 9.80 -3.47 20.85
CA ASN A 48 8.83 -4.46 21.31
C ASN A 48 7.67 -4.70 20.34
N ILE A 49 7.95 -4.78 19.04
CA ILE A 49 6.96 -5.16 18.04
C ILE A 49 6.55 -6.61 18.34
N ASN A 50 5.28 -6.79 18.68
CA ASN A 50 4.71 -8.10 18.90
C ASN A 50 3.72 -8.42 17.79
N ILE A 51 4.10 -9.34 16.90
CA ILE A 51 3.25 -9.79 15.80
C ILE A 51 2.81 -11.21 16.08
N PRO A 52 1.50 -11.51 16.04
CA PRO A 52 1.00 -12.87 16.15
C PRO A 52 1.65 -13.79 15.12
N LYS A 53 1.83 -15.06 15.44
CA LYS A 53 2.35 -16.05 14.48
C LYS A 53 1.45 -16.20 13.27
N GLU A 54 0.14 -16.14 13.51
CA GLU A 54 -0.90 -16.20 12.47
C GLU A 54 -1.65 -14.87 12.40
N TRP A 55 -1.64 -14.29 11.23
CA TRP A 55 -2.36 -13.04 10.94
C TRP A 55 -2.62 -12.92 9.43
N ASN A 56 -3.68 -12.21 9.07
CA ASN A 56 -4.00 -11.91 7.68
C ASN A 56 -3.90 -10.42 7.38
N ILE A 57 -4.21 -9.56 8.35
CA ILE A 57 -4.13 -8.11 8.16
C ILE A 57 -3.28 -7.49 9.27
N GLY A 58 -2.30 -6.69 8.86
CA GLY A 58 -1.52 -5.79 9.70
C GLY A 58 -1.87 -4.34 9.40
N LEU A 59 -1.81 -3.46 10.38
CA LEU A 59 -2.05 -2.04 10.21
C LEU A 59 -0.90 -1.21 10.79
N ILE A 60 -0.26 -0.43 9.92
CA ILE A 60 0.68 0.61 10.34
C ILE A 60 -0.08 1.94 10.37
N TYR A 61 -0.27 2.51 11.55
CA TYR A 61 -0.99 3.76 11.70
C TYR A 61 -0.17 4.81 12.47
N GLY A 62 -0.50 6.08 12.27
CA GLY A 62 0.17 7.20 12.91
C GLY A 62 -0.14 8.53 12.22
N ALA A 63 0.34 9.63 12.78
CA ALA A 63 0.15 10.97 12.23
C ALA A 63 0.73 11.12 10.81
N SER A 64 0.27 12.11 10.07
CA SER A 64 0.86 12.46 8.77
C SER A 64 2.34 12.81 8.96
N GLY A 65 3.21 12.38 8.04
CA GLY A 65 4.65 12.62 8.13
C GLY A 65 5.40 11.78 9.17
N SER A 66 4.75 10.86 9.89
CA SER A 66 5.40 10.01 10.91
C SER A 66 6.29 8.89 10.36
N GLY A 67 6.42 8.78 9.03
CA GLY A 67 7.30 7.78 8.40
C GLY A 67 6.66 6.42 8.14
N LYS A 68 5.32 6.30 8.14
CA LYS A 68 4.60 5.03 7.90
C LYS A 68 5.02 4.32 6.61
N THR A 69 4.97 5.02 5.49
CA THR A 69 5.38 4.50 4.18
C THR A 69 6.84 4.09 4.17
N THR A 70 7.70 4.86 4.82
CA THR A 70 9.13 4.55 4.91
C THR A 70 9.38 3.32 5.77
N LEU A 71 8.66 3.21 6.89
CA LEU A 71 8.71 2.01 7.73
C LEU A 71 8.26 0.77 6.94
N ALA A 72 7.16 0.86 6.21
CA ALA A 72 6.67 -0.24 5.39
C ALA A 72 7.68 -0.64 4.32
N LYS A 73 8.30 0.32 3.62
CA LYS A 73 9.38 0.05 2.65
C LYS A 73 10.62 -0.58 3.29
N HIS A 74 10.99 -0.13 4.49
CA HIS A 74 12.11 -0.70 5.24
C HIS A 74 11.86 -2.15 5.63
N LEU A 75 10.64 -2.47 6.09
CA LEU A 75 10.26 -3.81 6.53
C LEU A 75 10.05 -4.78 5.38
N PHE A 76 9.44 -4.33 4.31
CA PHE A 76 8.87 -5.20 3.29
C PHE A 76 9.48 -5.00 1.90
N GLY A 77 10.38 -4.03 1.74
CA GLY A 77 11.04 -3.70 0.48
C GLY A 77 10.16 -2.89 -0.47
N ASN A 78 10.78 -2.43 -1.57
CA ASN A 78 10.09 -1.57 -2.55
C ASN A 78 9.12 -2.34 -3.46
N ASN A 79 9.35 -3.63 -3.70
CA ASN A 79 8.60 -4.44 -4.66
C ASN A 79 7.15 -4.68 -4.24
N ILE A 80 6.82 -4.48 -2.97
CA ILE A 80 5.48 -4.72 -2.42
C ILE A 80 4.51 -3.61 -2.81
N PHE A 81 5.04 -2.42 -3.11
CA PHE A 81 4.27 -1.24 -3.52
C PHE A 81 4.19 -1.07 -5.05
N ASP A 82 4.83 -1.97 -5.81
CA ASP A 82 4.90 -1.83 -7.27
C ASP A 82 3.58 -2.26 -7.92
N ILE A 83 2.78 -1.26 -8.28
CA ILE A 83 1.55 -1.41 -9.04
C ILE A 83 1.84 -1.00 -10.46
N SER A 84 2.22 -1.97 -11.28
CA SER A 84 2.49 -1.79 -12.72
C SER A 84 1.25 -2.05 -13.57
N LEU A 85 0.13 -1.38 -13.27
CA LEU A 85 -1.08 -1.45 -14.07
C LEU A 85 -1.02 -0.47 -15.24
N ASP A 86 -1.35 -0.95 -16.45
CA ASP A 86 -1.58 -0.08 -17.60
C ASP A 86 -2.97 0.57 -17.47
N GLU A 87 -2.99 1.88 -17.30
CA GLU A 87 -4.24 2.64 -17.16
C GLU A 87 -5.14 2.60 -18.41
N ASN A 88 -4.60 2.25 -19.57
CA ASN A 88 -5.35 2.13 -20.83
C ASN A 88 -6.01 0.76 -21.02
N LEU A 89 -5.65 -0.23 -20.22
CA LEU A 89 -6.21 -1.58 -20.29
C LEU A 89 -7.23 -1.83 -19.19
N PRO A 90 -8.22 -2.73 -19.43
CA PRO A 90 -9.11 -3.22 -18.41
C PRO A 90 -8.39 -4.05 -17.35
N ILE A 91 -8.90 -4.06 -16.11
CA ILE A 91 -8.29 -4.87 -15.04
C ILE A 91 -8.31 -6.36 -15.35
N ILE A 92 -9.38 -6.88 -15.96
CA ILE A 92 -9.51 -8.30 -16.26
C ILE A 92 -8.42 -8.82 -17.22
N GLU A 93 -7.90 -7.96 -18.10
CA GLU A 93 -6.80 -8.28 -19.02
C GLU A 93 -5.43 -8.25 -18.35
N GLN A 94 -5.33 -7.72 -17.14
CA GLN A 94 -4.08 -7.53 -16.43
C GLN A 94 -3.90 -8.53 -15.27
N LEU A 95 -4.92 -9.30 -14.94
CA LEU A 95 -4.81 -10.44 -14.04
C LEU A 95 -3.98 -11.57 -14.68
N PRO A 96 -3.45 -12.52 -13.89
CA PRO A 96 -2.64 -13.63 -14.41
C PRO A 96 -3.34 -14.37 -15.54
N LYS A 97 -2.61 -14.62 -16.62
CA LYS A 97 -3.16 -15.23 -17.87
C LYS A 97 -3.62 -16.69 -17.70
N GLU A 98 -3.11 -17.36 -16.69
CA GLU A 98 -3.51 -18.72 -16.30
C GLU A 98 -4.86 -18.78 -15.59
N TYR A 99 -5.42 -17.64 -15.17
CA TYR A 99 -6.70 -17.61 -14.49
C TYR A 99 -7.87 -17.71 -15.48
N SER A 100 -8.82 -18.55 -15.14
CA SER A 100 -10.09 -18.61 -15.85
C SER A 100 -10.92 -17.34 -15.62
N TYR A 101 -11.94 -17.12 -16.44
CA TYR A 101 -12.90 -16.04 -16.20
C TYR A 101 -13.53 -16.12 -14.80
N GLU A 102 -13.85 -17.33 -14.33
CA GLU A 102 -14.43 -17.56 -13.01
C GLU A 102 -13.46 -17.17 -11.89
N ASP A 103 -12.18 -17.48 -12.04
CA ASP A 103 -11.15 -17.06 -11.08
C ASP A 103 -11.05 -15.54 -11.01
N CYS A 104 -10.98 -14.89 -12.16
CA CYS A 104 -10.97 -13.42 -12.25
C CYS A 104 -12.22 -12.80 -11.61
N ALA A 105 -13.41 -13.33 -11.92
CA ALA A 105 -14.67 -12.85 -11.37
C ALA A 105 -14.73 -13.04 -9.85
N ASN A 106 -14.29 -14.20 -9.34
CA ASN A 106 -14.24 -14.48 -7.91
C ASN A 106 -13.30 -13.51 -7.15
N ILE A 107 -12.16 -13.18 -7.73
CA ILE A 107 -11.21 -12.25 -7.16
C ILE A 107 -11.79 -10.83 -7.14
N LEU A 108 -12.27 -10.35 -8.27
CA LEU A 108 -12.81 -8.98 -8.40
C LEU A 108 -14.05 -8.77 -7.51
N ASN A 109 -14.96 -9.74 -7.47
CA ASN A 109 -16.11 -9.74 -6.56
C ASN A 109 -15.65 -9.82 -5.09
N GLY A 110 -14.68 -10.68 -4.80
CA GLY A 110 -14.16 -10.88 -3.44
C GLY A 110 -13.54 -9.61 -2.85
N ILE A 111 -12.90 -8.78 -3.67
CA ILE A 111 -12.34 -7.49 -3.25
C ILE A 111 -13.41 -6.36 -3.24
N GLY A 112 -14.62 -6.65 -3.68
CA GLY A 112 -15.74 -5.70 -3.70
C GLY A 112 -15.85 -4.87 -4.99
N LEU A 113 -15.20 -5.27 -6.08
CA LEU A 113 -15.39 -4.69 -7.41
C LEU A 113 -16.46 -5.47 -8.17
N ASN A 114 -17.73 -5.37 -7.74
CA ASN A 114 -18.82 -6.26 -8.14
C ASN A 114 -19.51 -5.88 -9.47
N SER A 115 -19.01 -4.87 -10.17
CA SER A 115 -19.62 -4.37 -11.41
C SER A 115 -18.82 -4.83 -12.62
N VAL A 116 -19.35 -5.75 -13.41
CA VAL A 116 -18.71 -6.24 -14.65
C VAL A 116 -18.31 -5.11 -15.61
N PRO A 117 -19.11 -4.05 -15.83
CA PRO A 117 -18.65 -2.90 -16.60
C PRO A 117 -17.36 -2.26 -16.10
N CYS A 118 -17.02 -2.39 -14.82
CA CYS A 118 -15.75 -1.89 -14.28
C CYS A 118 -14.56 -2.82 -14.62
N TRP A 119 -14.82 -4.07 -14.97
CA TRP A 119 -13.77 -5.05 -15.28
C TRP A 119 -13.25 -4.93 -16.71
N VAL A 120 -14.13 -4.49 -17.63
CA VAL A 120 -13.91 -4.52 -19.08
C VAL A 120 -13.60 -3.16 -19.71
N ARG A 121 -13.59 -2.10 -18.91
CA ARG A 121 -13.21 -0.76 -19.38
C ARG A 121 -11.84 -0.34 -18.85
N PRO A 122 -11.13 0.58 -19.51
CA PRO A 122 -9.82 1.04 -19.10
C PRO A 122 -9.80 1.56 -17.65
N ILE A 123 -8.74 1.24 -16.91
CA ILE A 123 -8.58 1.63 -15.48
C ILE A 123 -8.69 3.13 -15.29
N LYS A 124 -8.17 3.94 -16.21
CA LYS A 124 -8.27 5.41 -16.16
C LYS A 124 -9.70 5.95 -16.09
N THR A 125 -10.70 5.14 -16.47
CA THR A 125 -12.12 5.52 -16.44
C THR A 125 -12.83 5.11 -15.15
N LEU A 126 -12.15 4.44 -14.27
CA LEU A 126 -12.68 3.98 -12.99
C LEU A 126 -12.69 5.14 -11.97
N SER A 127 -13.66 5.13 -11.05
CA SER A 127 -13.60 6.01 -9.88
C SER A 127 -12.42 5.62 -8.97
N ASN A 128 -11.96 6.54 -8.12
CA ASN A 128 -10.84 6.30 -7.22
C ASN A 128 -11.03 5.02 -6.37
N GLY A 129 -12.23 4.80 -5.83
CA GLY A 129 -12.52 3.60 -5.06
C GLY A 129 -12.59 2.32 -5.90
N GLN A 130 -12.98 2.40 -7.18
CA GLN A 130 -12.93 1.27 -8.11
C GLN A 130 -11.47 0.97 -8.51
N LYS A 131 -10.69 2.01 -8.77
CA LYS A 131 -9.26 1.89 -9.08
C LYS A 131 -8.50 1.24 -7.92
N ALA A 132 -8.67 1.72 -6.69
CA ALA A 132 -8.03 1.14 -5.51
C ALA A 132 -8.37 -0.36 -5.33
N ARG A 133 -9.61 -0.77 -5.59
CA ARG A 133 -10.00 -2.20 -5.55
C ARG A 133 -9.38 -3.01 -6.68
N ALA A 134 -9.29 -2.45 -7.88
CA ALA A 134 -8.61 -3.10 -9.01
C ALA A 134 -7.12 -3.30 -8.71
N GLU A 135 -6.45 -2.29 -8.16
CA GLU A 135 -5.06 -2.35 -7.72
C GLU A 135 -4.84 -3.42 -6.64
N ALA A 136 -5.71 -3.48 -5.65
CA ALA A 136 -5.64 -4.51 -4.62
C ALA A 136 -5.84 -5.91 -5.20
N ALA A 137 -6.80 -6.11 -6.10
CA ALA A 137 -7.01 -7.40 -6.78
C ALA A 137 -5.74 -7.84 -7.53
N TYR A 138 -5.14 -6.94 -8.29
CA TYR A 138 -3.90 -7.19 -9.03
C TYR A 138 -2.73 -7.60 -8.12
N LEU A 139 -2.49 -6.84 -7.05
CA LEU A 139 -1.43 -7.14 -6.09
C LEU A 139 -1.64 -8.49 -5.42
N MET A 140 -2.88 -8.81 -5.02
CA MET A 140 -3.21 -10.05 -4.34
C MET A 140 -3.15 -11.29 -5.24
N CYS A 141 -3.29 -11.12 -6.55
CA CYS A 141 -3.06 -12.21 -7.49
C CYS A 141 -1.58 -12.57 -7.62
N LYS A 142 -0.70 -11.57 -7.55
CA LYS A 142 0.74 -11.76 -7.78
C LYS A 142 1.52 -12.14 -6.53
N ASN A 143 1.02 -11.82 -5.34
CA ASN A 143 1.77 -11.92 -4.11
C ASN A 143 0.96 -12.57 -2.98
N ASP A 144 1.62 -13.33 -2.12
CA ASP A 144 1.02 -13.87 -0.89
C ASP A 144 1.08 -12.87 0.27
N PHE A 145 2.03 -11.94 0.19
CA PHE A 145 2.14 -10.79 1.07
C PHE A 145 2.04 -9.50 0.26
N VAL A 146 1.16 -8.60 0.68
CA VAL A 146 0.89 -7.33 0.00
C VAL A 146 0.93 -6.19 1.00
N CYS A 147 1.57 -5.09 0.65
CA CYS A 147 1.49 -3.86 1.42
C CYS A 147 0.78 -2.80 0.57
N ILE A 148 -0.32 -2.25 1.09
CA ILE A 148 -1.13 -1.23 0.42
C ILE A 148 -1.01 0.06 1.22
N ASP A 149 -0.45 1.09 0.60
CA ASP A 149 -0.37 2.41 1.23
C ASP A 149 -1.66 3.19 1.01
N GLU A 150 -2.09 3.91 2.05
CA GLU A 150 -3.26 4.80 2.01
C GLU A 150 -4.56 4.15 1.46
N TRP A 151 -4.81 2.89 1.78
CA TRP A 151 -5.91 2.06 1.27
C TRP A 151 -7.27 2.78 1.15
N THR A 152 -7.59 3.68 2.06
CA THR A 152 -8.90 4.35 2.13
C THR A 152 -8.84 5.87 1.98
N SER A 153 -7.68 6.43 1.63
CA SER A 153 -7.48 7.89 1.59
C SER A 153 -8.34 8.64 0.57
N VAL A 154 -8.74 7.95 -0.50
CA VAL A 154 -9.43 8.54 -1.66
C VAL A 154 -10.93 8.26 -1.70
N VAL A 155 -11.52 7.70 -0.64
CA VAL A 155 -12.92 7.32 -0.59
C VAL A 155 -13.59 7.77 0.71
N ASP A 156 -14.92 7.92 0.70
CA ASP A 156 -15.68 8.21 1.89
C ASP A 156 -15.66 7.05 2.92
N ARG A 157 -16.03 7.35 4.17
CA ARG A 157 -15.93 6.39 5.29
C ARG A 157 -16.80 5.14 5.10
N THR A 158 -17.95 5.26 4.46
CA THR A 158 -18.86 4.13 4.23
C THR A 158 -18.25 3.16 3.21
N VAL A 159 -17.75 3.70 2.11
CA VAL A 159 -17.02 2.93 1.10
C VAL A 159 -15.75 2.34 1.68
N ALA A 160 -14.97 3.11 2.44
CA ALA A 160 -13.76 2.65 3.12
C ALA A 160 -14.02 1.44 4.01
N LYS A 161 -15.11 1.46 4.81
CA LYS A 161 -15.52 0.35 5.65
C LYS A 161 -15.87 -0.88 4.83
N ALA A 162 -16.68 -0.73 3.78
CA ALA A 162 -17.08 -1.82 2.90
C ALA A 162 -15.86 -2.46 2.20
N MET A 163 -14.97 -1.63 1.64
CA MET A 163 -13.73 -2.08 1.01
C MET A 163 -12.84 -2.87 1.99
N SER A 164 -12.67 -2.37 3.21
CA SER A 164 -11.83 -3.03 4.21
C SER A 164 -12.42 -4.37 4.68
N VAL A 165 -13.74 -4.48 4.78
CA VAL A 165 -14.42 -5.76 5.08
C VAL A 165 -14.22 -6.76 3.95
N CYS A 166 -14.36 -6.35 2.68
CA CYS A 166 -14.11 -7.21 1.53
C CYS A 166 -12.67 -7.69 1.49
N LEU A 167 -11.71 -6.76 1.66
CA LEU A 167 -10.28 -7.07 1.72
C LEU A 167 -9.96 -8.10 2.81
N TYR A 168 -10.48 -7.90 4.02
CA TYR A 168 -10.29 -8.85 5.13
C TYR A 168 -10.84 -10.25 4.80
N LYS A 169 -12.08 -10.33 4.31
CA LYS A 169 -12.69 -11.61 3.95
C LYS A 169 -11.90 -12.33 2.87
N PHE A 170 -11.44 -11.59 1.86
CA PHE A 170 -10.64 -12.13 0.79
C PHE A 170 -9.27 -12.63 1.31
N ALA A 171 -8.55 -11.82 2.09
CA ALA A 171 -7.28 -12.21 2.67
C ALA A 171 -7.39 -13.48 3.51
N LYS A 172 -8.42 -13.56 4.37
CA LYS A 172 -8.67 -14.74 5.20
C LYS A 172 -8.99 -15.98 4.38
N LYS A 173 -9.87 -15.85 3.38
CA LYS A 173 -10.27 -16.98 2.51
C LYS A 173 -9.10 -17.57 1.73
N HIS A 174 -8.20 -16.73 1.26
CA HIS A 174 -7.08 -17.11 0.39
C HIS A 174 -5.74 -17.19 1.14
N ASN A 175 -5.77 -17.13 2.48
CA ASN A 175 -4.58 -17.14 3.35
C ASN A 175 -3.51 -16.11 2.94
N LYS A 176 -3.94 -14.95 2.48
CA LYS A 176 -3.06 -13.84 2.12
C LYS A 176 -2.74 -12.98 3.34
N LYS A 177 -1.58 -12.30 3.32
CA LYS A 177 -1.16 -11.33 4.33
C LYS A 177 -1.15 -9.92 3.72
N ILE A 178 -1.75 -8.94 4.39
CA ILE A 178 -1.84 -7.56 3.94
C ILE A 178 -1.37 -6.61 5.04
#